data_51bd4bfdca875b144e6ad7324aa89750
#
_entry.id   51bd4bfdca875b144e6ad7324aa89750
#
_cell.length_a   1.000
_cell.length_b   1.000
_cell.length_c   1.000
_cell.angle_alpha   90.00
_cell.angle_beta   90.00
_cell.angle_gamma   90.00
#
_symmetry.space_group_name_H-M   'P 1'
#
loop_
_entity.id
_entity.type
_entity.pdbx_description
1 polymer ?
#
loop_
_entity_poly.entity_id
_entity_poly.type
_entity_poly.pdbx_seq_one_letter_code
_entity_poly.pdbx_strand_id
1 'polypeptide(L)'
;MERVFKKHGIATASKPHTTLRNLLVKPKDKIEKENIAECVYQIPCHHCKSVYVGETSRKMGKRINEHKKEVETLESKKYTRAERKTSLTEFNKSAVTDHAHRHNHLIDWDNTRILDREGDTRTRQVKEAIWIRKNASVMNRDEGAYKLGTVYNQVLATKPPSGQRL
;
A
#
# COMPACT_ATOMS: atom_id res chain seq x y z
N MET A 1 10.97 -30.19 -20.09
CA MET A 1 10.62 -29.24 -21.16
C MET A 1 11.80 -28.92 -22.08
N GLU A 2 13.00 -28.62 -21.59
CA GLU A 2 14.17 -28.33 -22.44
C GLU A 2 14.45 -29.40 -23.51
N ARG A 3 14.33 -30.71 -23.19
CA ARG A 3 14.52 -31.81 -24.14
C ARG A 3 13.57 -31.78 -25.33
N VAL A 4 12.33 -31.28 -25.14
CA VAL A 4 11.32 -31.18 -26.19
C VAL A 4 11.67 -30.04 -27.13
N PHE A 5 12.00 -28.87 -26.59
CA PHE A 5 12.37 -27.69 -27.39
C PHE A 5 13.66 -27.90 -28.19
N LYS A 6 14.62 -28.58 -27.60
CA LYS A 6 15.89 -28.90 -28.28
C LYS A 6 15.68 -29.75 -29.53
N LYS A 7 14.68 -30.67 -29.54
CA LYS A 7 14.32 -31.46 -30.72
C LYS A 7 13.83 -30.62 -31.90
N HIS A 8 13.30 -29.43 -31.59
CA HIS A 8 12.77 -28.48 -32.58
C HIS A 8 13.73 -27.32 -32.87
N GLY A 9 14.99 -27.42 -32.46
CA GLY A 9 16.02 -26.40 -32.70
C GLY A 9 15.78 -25.10 -31.90
N ILE A 10 14.91 -25.11 -30.90
CA ILE A 10 14.62 -23.95 -30.08
C ILE A 10 15.55 -23.88 -28.88
N ALA A 11 16.37 -22.83 -28.85
CA ALA A 11 17.22 -22.55 -27.69
C ALA A 11 16.34 -21.98 -26.54
N THR A 12 16.41 -22.61 -25.37
CA THR A 12 15.69 -22.18 -24.17
C THR A 12 16.67 -21.80 -23.08
N ALA A 13 16.38 -20.71 -22.37
CA ALA A 13 17.07 -20.32 -21.17
C ALA A 13 16.09 -20.27 -20.00
N SER A 14 16.43 -20.97 -18.92
CA SER A 14 15.64 -20.93 -17.68
C SER A 14 16.04 -19.75 -16.85
N LYS A 15 15.10 -18.85 -16.61
CA LYS A 15 15.28 -17.75 -15.64
C LYS A 15 14.49 -18.11 -14.37
N PRO A 16 15.14 -18.32 -13.22
CA PRO A 16 14.43 -18.60 -11.98
C PRO A 16 13.59 -17.39 -11.57
N HIS A 17 12.39 -17.64 -11.05
CA HIS A 17 11.52 -16.60 -10.51
C HIS A 17 12.17 -15.90 -9.32
N THR A 18 12.84 -16.66 -8.46
CA THR A 18 13.64 -16.14 -7.34
C THR A 18 14.94 -16.92 -7.23
N THR A 19 15.97 -16.29 -6.70
CA THR A 19 17.24 -16.95 -6.38
C THR A 19 17.33 -17.13 -4.87
N LEU A 20 18.10 -18.15 -4.43
CA LEU A 20 18.41 -18.33 -3.01
C LEU A 20 19.01 -17.06 -2.39
N ARG A 21 19.74 -16.27 -3.16
CA ARG A 21 20.30 -14.98 -2.71
C ARG A 21 19.21 -13.97 -2.31
N ASN A 22 18.05 -14.03 -2.97
CA ASN A 22 16.91 -13.16 -2.62
C ASN A 22 16.19 -13.66 -1.36
N LEU A 23 16.23 -14.96 -1.10
CA LEU A 23 15.62 -15.58 0.08
C LEU A 23 16.55 -15.54 1.29
N LEU A 24 17.86 -15.74 1.06
CA LEU A 24 18.87 -15.65 2.10
C LEU A 24 19.28 -14.21 2.30
N VAL A 25 18.46 -13.50 3.02
CA VAL A 25 18.76 -12.11 3.40
C VAL A 25 20.06 -12.08 4.19
N LYS A 26 21.02 -11.44 3.60
CA LYS A 26 22.11 -11.00 4.40
C LYS A 26 22.58 -9.65 4.03
N PRO A 27 21.86 -8.66 4.27
CA PRO A 27 22.50 -7.38 4.19
C PRO A 27 23.35 -7.21 5.45
N LYS A 28 24.63 -7.08 5.27
CA LYS A 28 25.48 -6.39 6.25
C LYS A 28 25.02 -4.94 6.42
N ASP A 29 24.43 -4.38 5.37
CA ASP A 29 23.91 -3.01 5.34
C ASP A 29 22.40 -3.03 5.41
N LYS A 30 21.84 -2.59 6.52
CA LYS A 30 20.41 -2.41 6.71
C LYS A 30 19.95 -1.26 5.82
N ILE A 31 19.11 -1.56 4.84
CA ILE A 31 18.52 -0.54 3.99
C ILE A 31 17.58 0.30 4.87
N GLU A 32 17.79 1.60 4.88
CA GLU A 32 16.88 2.53 5.53
C GLU A 32 15.48 2.43 4.92
N LYS A 33 14.46 2.52 5.77
CA LYS A 33 13.04 2.39 5.40
C LYS A 33 12.66 3.26 4.21
N GLU A 34 13.17 4.49 4.15
CA GLU A 34 12.88 5.46 3.10
C GLU A 34 13.45 5.08 1.73
N ASN A 35 14.54 4.31 1.73
CA ASN A 35 15.22 3.85 0.51
C ASN A 35 14.64 2.56 -0.05
N ILE A 36 13.71 1.92 0.65
CA ILE A 36 13.05 0.71 0.16
C ILE A 36 12.07 1.09 -0.96
N ALA A 37 12.18 0.39 -2.07
CA ALA A 37 11.30 0.49 -3.22
C ALA A 37 10.48 -0.80 -3.37
N GLU A 38 9.52 -0.79 -4.32
CA GLU A 38 8.73 -1.96 -4.69
C GLU A 38 8.04 -2.59 -3.47
N CYS A 39 7.27 -1.78 -2.77
CA CYS A 39 6.65 -2.20 -1.51
C CYS A 39 5.19 -1.77 -1.39
N VAL A 40 4.48 -2.52 -0.56
CA VAL A 40 3.19 -2.15 0.02
C VAL A 40 3.45 -1.56 1.40
N TYR A 41 2.87 -0.41 1.68
CA TYR A 41 3.10 0.33 2.92
C TYR A 41 1.79 0.76 3.57
N GLN A 42 1.86 1.08 4.85
CA GLN A 42 0.74 1.53 5.66
C GLN A 42 1.09 2.83 6.37
N ILE A 43 0.18 3.80 6.30
CA ILE A 43 0.27 5.07 7.03
C ILE A 43 -0.87 5.13 8.03
N PRO A 44 -0.62 5.18 9.34
CA PRO A 44 -1.65 5.32 10.35
C PRO A 44 -2.10 6.78 10.52
N CYS A 45 -3.33 6.96 11.01
CA CYS A 45 -3.79 8.23 11.53
C CYS A 45 -3.35 8.40 12.99
N HIS A 46 -3.04 9.63 13.41
CA HIS A 46 -2.70 9.92 14.80
C HIS A 46 -3.93 9.94 15.71
N HIS A 47 -5.08 10.41 15.19
CA HIS A 47 -6.28 10.65 15.99
C HIS A 47 -7.30 9.50 15.97
N CYS A 48 -7.20 8.58 15.03
CA CYS A 48 -8.13 7.45 14.94
C CYS A 48 -7.42 6.15 14.54
N LYS A 49 -8.16 5.05 14.56
CA LYS A 49 -7.62 3.72 14.20
C LYS A 49 -7.53 3.47 12.69
N SER A 50 -7.89 4.46 11.88
CA SER A 50 -7.88 4.30 10.42
C SER A 50 -6.45 4.31 9.88
N VAL A 51 -6.21 3.47 8.90
CA VAL A 51 -4.93 3.35 8.23
C VAL A 51 -5.10 3.52 6.73
N TYR A 52 -4.13 4.13 6.09
CA TYR A 52 -4.01 4.12 4.64
C TYR A 52 -3.07 3.01 4.21
N VAL A 53 -3.47 2.22 3.24
CA VAL A 53 -2.61 1.22 2.59
C VAL A 53 -2.35 1.68 1.17
N GLY A 54 -1.10 1.65 0.74
CA GLY A 54 -0.72 2.01 -0.63
C GLY A 54 0.42 1.15 -1.14
N GLU A 55 0.61 1.16 -2.45
CA GLU A 55 1.74 0.51 -3.10
C GLU A 55 2.63 1.55 -3.80
N THR A 56 3.87 1.21 -4.01
CA THR A 56 4.80 2.02 -4.81
C THR A 56 5.90 1.16 -5.43
N SER A 57 6.20 1.45 -6.69
CA SER A 57 7.41 0.93 -7.36
C SER A 57 8.64 1.77 -7.05
N ARG A 58 8.44 3.03 -6.61
CA ARG A 58 9.50 3.98 -6.28
C ARG A 58 9.93 3.85 -4.82
N LYS A 59 11.01 4.53 -4.44
CA LYS A 59 11.43 4.63 -3.03
C LYS A 59 10.28 5.14 -2.16
N MET A 60 10.02 4.46 -1.04
CA MET A 60 8.93 4.78 -0.12
C MET A 60 9.01 6.22 0.38
N GLY A 61 10.19 6.69 0.77
CA GLY A 61 10.38 8.07 1.25
C GLY A 61 9.93 9.12 0.22
N LYS A 62 10.17 8.86 -1.07
CA LYS A 62 9.70 9.75 -2.14
C LYS A 62 8.16 9.80 -2.19
N ARG A 63 7.51 8.64 -2.07
CA ARG A 63 6.06 8.54 -2.09
C ARG A 63 5.42 9.19 -0.85
N ILE A 64 5.98 8.95 0.32
CA ILE A 64 5.52 9.58 1.57
C ILE A 64 5.64 11.11 1.49
N ASN A 65 6.75 11.63 0.96
CA ASN A 65 6.92 13.06 0.80
C ASN A 65 5.92 13.69 -0.19
N GLU A 66 5.48 12.95 -1.21
CA GLU A 66 4.39 13.40 -2.10
C GLU A 66 3.08 13.55 -1.32
N HIS A 67 2.72 12.56 -0.49
CA HIS A 67 1.54 12.64 0.37
C HIS A 67 1.63 13.79 1.39
N LYS A 68 2.79 13.97 2.05
CA LYS A 68 3.00 15.09 2.98
C LYS A 68 2.75 16.43 2.32
N LYS A 69 3.40 16.67 1.17
CA LYS A 69 3.23 17.92 0.41
C LYS A 69 1.78 18.16 -0.02
N GLU A 70 1.04 17.11 -0.39
CA GLU A 70 -0.36 17.23 -0.77
C GLU A 70 -1.22 17.68 0.42
N VAL A 71 -1.02 17.09 1.60
CA VAL A 71 -1.72 17.49 2.84
C VAL A 71 -1.37 18.91 3.22
N GLU A 72 -0.07 19.27 3.28
CA GLU A 72 0.39 20.62 3.64
C GLU A 72 -0.11 21.69 2.67
N THR A 73 -0.15 21.38 1.37
CA THR A 73 -0.65 22.32 0.35
C THR A 73 -2.12 22.65 0.56
N LEU A 74 -2.93 21.70 1.01
CA LEU A 74 -4.34 21.93 1.29
C LEU A 74 -4.54 22.70 2.60
N GLU A 75 -3.74 22.44 3.61
CA GLU A 75 -3.78 23.18 4.88
C GLU A 75 -3.38 24.64 4.70
N SER A 76 -2.45 24.94 3.80
CA SER A 76 -1.97 26.30 3.53
C SER A 76 -2.94 27.16 2.69
N LYS A 77 -3.89 26.54 2.00
CA LYS A 77 -4.88 27.28 1.21
C LYS A 77 -5.89 27.96 2.12
N LYS A 78 -5.88 29.30 2.12
CA LYS A 78 -6.94 30.11 2.75
C LYS A 78 -8.17 30.06 1.87
N TYR A 79 -9.12 29.18 2.18
CA TYR A 79 -10.39 29.09 1.49
C TYR A 79 -11.40 30.10 2.05
N THR A 80 -12.17 30.73 1.17
CA THR A 80 -13.42 31.40 1.56
C THR A 80 -14.42 30.36 2.06
N ARG A 81 -15.48 30.82 2.76
CA ARG A 81 -16.51 29.91 3.30
C ARG A 81 -17.21 29.08 2.20
N ALA A 82 -17.41 29.68 1.02
CA ALA A 82 -17.99 29.00 -0.15
C ALA A 82 -17.05 27.97 -0.75
N GLU A 83 -15.79 28.32 -0.96
CA GLU A 83 -14.76 27.42 -1.47
C GLU A 83 -14.50 26.23 -0.53
N ARG A 84 -14.56 26.42 0.79
CA ARG A 84 -14.49 25.32 1.76
C ARG A 84 -15.61 24.29 1.54
N LYS A 85 -16.83 24.77 1.30
CA LYS A 85 -17.98 23.89 1.08
C LYS A 85 -17.82 23.08 -0.21
N THR A 86 -17.33 23.71 -1.27
CA THR A 86 -17.05 23.04 -2.54
C THR A 86 -15.86 22.06 -2.42
N SER A 87 -14.79 22.48 -1.74
CA SER A 87 -13.60 21.62 -1.51
C SER A 87 -13.90 20.37 -0.69
N LEU A 88 -14.89 20.41 0.20
CA LEU A 88 -15.34 19.25 0.96
C LEU A 88 -16.09 18.21 0.09
N THR A 89 -16.63 18.63 -1.06
CA THR A 89 -17.33 17.75 -2.00
C THR A 89 -16.42 17.18 -3.08
N GLU A 90 -15.29 17.85 -3.34
CA GLU A 90 -14.29 17.35 -4.29
C GLU A 90 -13.39 16.28 -3.66
N PHE A 91 -13.06 15.25 -4.44
CA PHE A 91 -12.10 14.25 -4.01
C PHE A 91 -10.66 14.74 -4.27
N ASN A 92 -9.84 14.73 -3.23
CA ASN A 92 -8.42 14.98 -3.36
C ASN A 92 -7.73 13.81 -4.10
N LYS A 93 -6.51 14.02 -4.58
CA LYS A 93 -5.72 13.00 -5.29
C LYS A 93 -5.47 11.76 -4.42
N SER A 94 -5.27 11.96 -3.12
CA SER A 94 -4.96 10.89 -2.17
C SER A 94 -6.06 10.75 -1.12
N ALA A 95 -6.41 9.50 -0.79
CA ALA A 95 -7.35 9.23 0.30
C ALA A 95 -6.80 9.64 1.68
N VAL A 96 -5.48 9.67 1.85
CA VAL A 96 -4.83 10.21 3.06
C VAL A 96 -5.16 11.69 3.22
N THR A 97 -5.04 12.45 2.13
CA THR A 97 -5.33 13.88 2.10
C THR A 97 -6.80 14.17 2.38
N ASP A 98 -7.70 13.37 1.79
CA ASP A 98 -9.13 13.47 2.09
C ASP A 98 -9.43 13.22 3.57
N HIS A 99 -8.83 12.19 4.15
CA HIS A 99 -9.02 11.86 5.56
C HIS A 99 -8.53 12.98 6.48
N ALA A 100 -7.31 13.48 6.25
CA ALA A 100 -6.73 14.57 7.01
C ALA A 100 -7.62 15.82 6.96
N HIS A 101 -8.05 16.20 5.76
CA HIS A 101 -8.81 17.43 5.54
C HIS A 101 -10.27 17.34 6.03
N ARG A 102 -10.99 16.22 5.75
CA ARG A 102 -12.40 16.06 6.12
C ARG A 102 -12.62 15.92 7.61
N HIS A 103 -11.72 15.20 8.28
CA HIS A 103 -11.83 14.92 9.71
C HIS A 103 -10.95 15.83 10.57
N ASN A 104 -10.15 16.70 9.94
CA ASN A 104 -9.15 17.53 10.63
C ASN A 104 -8.21 16.67 11.50
N HIS A 105 -7.77 15.56 10.94
CA HIS A 105 -6.90 14.60 11.62
C HIS A 105 -5.45 14.75 11.18
N LEU A 106 -4.53 14.64 12.13
CA LEU A 106 -3.10 14.55 11.83
C LEU A 106 -2.75 13.13 11.38
N ILE A 107 -1.88 13.05 10.40
CA ILE A 107 -1.36 11.78 9.87
C ILE A 107 -0.05 11.46 10.58
N ASP A 108 0.09 10.23 11.02
CA ASP A 108 1.28 9.74 11.72
C ASP A 108 2.31 9.21 10.71
N TRP A 109 3.10 10.12 10.18
CA TRP A 109 4.12 9.82 9.18
C TRP A 109 5.28 8.97 9.72
N ASP A 110 5.61 9.13 10.98
CA ASP A 110 6.78 8.49 11.60
C ASP A 110 6.52 6.99 11.82
N ASN A 111 5.30 6.63 12.13
CA ASN A 111 4.86 5.25 12.30
C ASN A 111 4.43 4.57 10.98
N THR A 112 4.73 5.20 9.83
CA THR A 112 4.58 4.52 8.54
C THR A 112 5.42 3.24 8.51
N ARG A 113 4.86 2.15 8.03
CA ARG A 113 5.54 0.85 7.98
C ARG A 113 5.35 0.15 6.64
N ILE A 114 6.35 -0.65 6.29
CA ILE A 114 6.28 -1.53 5.13
C ILE A 114 5.57 -2.81 5.55
N LEU A 115 4.54 -3.18 4.79
CA LEU A 115 3.77 -4.40 5.02
C LEU A 115 4.33 -5.57 4.24
N ASP A 116 4.77 -5.32 2.99
CA ASP A 116 5.28 -6.34 2.10
C ASP A 116 6.22 -5.74 1.05
N ARG A 117 7.06 -6.57 0.44
CA ARG A 117 7.90 -6.20 -0.70
C ARG A 117 7.59 -7.09 -1.88
N GLU A 118 7.49 -6.48 -3.07
CA GLU A 118 7.19 -7.20 -4.30
C GLU A 118 7.62 -6.40 -5.53
N GLY A 119 8.49 -6.99 -6.32
CA GLY A 119 9.01 -6.37 -7.55
C GLY A 119 8.01 -6.39 -8.69
N ASP A 120 7.19 -7.46 -8.78
CA ASP A 120 6.15 -7.53 -9.80
C ASP A 120 4.98 -6.60 -9.46
N THR A 121 4.65 -5.71 -10.40
CA THR A 121 3.62 -4.69 -10.18
C THR A 121 2.24 -5.29 -9.95
N ARG A 122 1.86 -6.33 -10.72
CA ARG A 122 0.53 -6.95 -10.58
C ARG A 122 0.40 -7.65 -9.24
N THR A 123 1.41 -8.43 -8.86
CA THR A 123 1.45 -9.12 -7.57
C THR A 123 1.43 -8.11 -6.41
N ARG A 124 2.11 -6.97 -6.55
CA ARG A 124 2.12 -5.90 -5.55
C ARG A 124 0.73 -5.26 -5.40
N GLN A 125 0.01 -5.02 -6.50
CA GLN A 125 -1.37 -4.51 -6.48
C GLN A 125 -2.34 -5.51 -5.81
N VAL A 126 -2.17 -6.81 -6.06
CA VAL A 126 -2.96 -7.85 -5.37
C VAL A 126 -2.66 -7.85 -3.87
N LYS A 127 -1.39 -7.74 -3.48
CA LYS A 127 -0.98 -7.63 -2.08
C LYS A 127 -1.57 -6.38 -1.41
N GLU A 128 -1.56 -5.22 -2.08
CA GLU A 128 -2.22 -4.01 -1.61
C GLU A 128 -3.70 -4.26 -1.32
N ALA A 129 -4.44 -4.81 -2.28
CA ALA A 129 -5.87 -5.10 -2.13
C ALA A 129 -6.15 -6.09 -0.98
N ILE A 130 -5.28 -7.09 -0.78
CA ILE A 130 -5.37 -8.02 0.35
C ILE A 130 -5.18 -7.27 1.68
N TRP A 131 -4.18 -6.38 1.76
CA TRP A 131 -3.91 -5.62 2.97
C TRP A 131 -5.01 -4.60 3.27
N ILE A 132 -5.59 -3.95 2.26
CA ILE A 132 -6.77 -3.07 2.43
C ILE A 132 -7.90 -3.89 3.06
N ARG A 133 -8.20 -5.07 2.51
CA ARG A 133 -9.34 -5.90 2.96
C ARG A 133 -9.13 -6.54 4.32
N LYS A 134 -7.88 -6.78 4.72
CA LYS A 134 -7.55 -7.29 6.07
C LYS A 134 -7.72 -6.26 7.18
N ASN A 135 -7.66 -4.98 6.87
CA ASN A 135 -7.80 -3.93 7.88
C ASN A 135 -9.27 -3.56 8.06
N ALA A 136 -9.72 -3.56 9.31
CA ALA A 136 -11.11 -3.23 9.65
C ALA A 136 -11.47 -1.75 9.44
N SER A 137 -10.47 -0.86 9.46
CA SER A 137 -10.67 0.58 9.29
C SER A 137 -9.58 1.13 8.36
N VAL A 138 -9.96 1.42 7.13
CA VAL A 138 -9.07 1.98 6.11
C VAL A 138 -9.53 3.36 5.66
N MET A 139 -8.58 4.19 5.29
CA MET A 139 -8.83 5.48 4.65
C MET A 139 -9.04 5.33 3.14
N ASN A 140 -8.66 4.19 2.57
CA ASN A 140 -8.79 3.93 1.14
C ASN A 140 -10.24 4.09 0.70
N ARG A 141 -10.45 4.73 -0.47
CA ARG A 141 -11.80 4.96 -1.04
C ARG A 141 -12.38 3.69 -1.66
N ASP A 142 -11.50 2.83 -2.13
CA ASP A 142 -11.80 1.61 -2.85
C ASP A 142 -10.83 0.48 -2.44
N GLU A 143 -10.93 -0.63 -3.13
CA GLU A 143 -10.10 -1.81 -2.89
C GLU A 143 -8.65 -1.68 -3.42
N GLY A 144 -8.23 -0.50 -3.87
CA GLY A 144 -6.94 -0.28 -4.50
C GLY A 144 -6.96 -0.50 -6.01
N ALA A 145 -5.77 -0.67 -6.60
CA ALA A 145 -5.61 -0.86 -8.04
C ALA A 145 -6.14 -2.20 -8.56
N TYR A 146 -6.33 -3.18 -7.68
CA TYR A 146 -6.84 -4.52 -8.02
C TYR A 146 -8.09 -4.85 -7.21
N LYS A 147 -9.18 -5.23 -7.91
CA LYS A 147 -10.42 -5.66 -7.27
C LYS A 147 -10.39 -7.16 -6.96
N LEU A 148 -10.32 -7.50 -5.70
CA LEU A 148 -10.44 -8.88 -5.24
C LEU A 148 -11.91 -9.35 -5.31
N GLY A 149 -12.13 -10.57 -5.81
CA GLY A 149 -13.46 -11.19 -5.79
C GLY A 149 -14.00 -11.35 -4.37
N THR A 150 -15.32 -11.25 -4.19
CA THR A 150 -16.00 -11.37 -2.89
C THR A 150 -15.81 -12.72 -2.22
N VAL A 151 -15.50 -13.76 -3.00
CA VAL A 151 -15.18 -15.11 -2.51
C VAL A 151 -14.05 -15.11 -1.47
N TYR A 152 -13.08 -14.20 -1.63
CA TYR A 152 -11.95 -14.10 -0.70
C TYR A 152 -12.30 -13.46 0.65
N ASN A 153 -13.50 -12.89 0.81
CA ASN A 153 -13.90 -12.22 2.06
C ASN A 153 -13.86 -13.18 3.25
N GLN A 154 -14.29 -14.41 3.06
CA GLN A 154 -14.31 -15.42 4.14
C GLN A 154 -12.90 -15.80 4.61
N VAL A 155 -11.93 -15.80 3.68
CA VAL A 155 -10.54 -16.16 3.99
C VAL A 155 -9.77 -14.97 4.57
N LEU A 156 -10.07 -13.76 4.10
CA LEU A 156 -9.38 -12.54 4.48
C LEU A 156 -10.00 -11.84 5.69
N ALA A 157 -11.25 -12.14 6.02
CA ALA A 157 -11.87 -11.66 7.26
C ALA A 157 -10.96 -12.05 8.43
N THR A 158 -10.45 -11.06 9.14
CA THR A 158 -9.70 -11.29 10.37
C THR A 158 -10.57 -12.15 11.29
N LYS A 159 -10.07 -13.32 11.68
CA LYS A 159 -10.67 -14.13 12.72
C LYS A 159 -11.07 -13.21 13.87
N PRO A 160 -12.33 -13.25 14.36
CA PRO A 160 -12.66 -12.50 15.56
C PRO A 160 -11.70 -12.95 16.67
N PRO A 161 -11.32 -12.05 17.60
CA PRO A 161 -10.43 -12.42 18.67
C PRO A 161 -11.00 -13.66 19.34
N SER A 162 -10.19 -14.72 19.39
CA SER A 162 -10.51 -15.98 20.03
C SER A 162 -10.72 -15.75 21.53
N GLY A 163 -11.97 -15.56 21.93
CA GLY A 163 -12.31 -15.25 23.33
C GLY A 163 -13.80 -15.16 23.59
N GLN A 164 -14.55 -16.13 23.11
CA GLN A 164 -15.84 -16.52 23.72
C GLN A 164 -16.07 -17.99 23.39
N ARG A 165 -15.59 -18.86 24.29
CA ARG A 165 -16.20 -20.20 24.41
C ARG A 165 -17.53 -19.99 25.12
N LEU A 166 -18.61 -20.37 24.45
CA LEU A 166 -19.86 -20.69 25.12
C LEU A 166 -19.66 -21.94 25.97
#